data_1c8000dc386bf0b601a73e2daf3391e4
#
_entry.id   1c8000dc386bf0b601a73e2daf3391e4
#
_cell.length_a   1.000
_cell.length_b   1.000
_cell.length_c   1.000
_cell.angle_alpha   90.00
_cell.angle_beta   90.00
_cell.angle_gamma   90.00
#
_symmetry.space_group_name_H-M   'P 1'
#
loop_
_entity.id
_entity.type
_entity.pdbx_description
1 polymer ?
#
loop_
_entity_poly.entity_id
_entity_poly.type
_entity_poly.pdbx_seq_one_letter_code
_entity_poly.pdbx_strand_id
1 'polypeptide(L)'
;LKDAARSADIVVNLAGESIAGRWTDEKMIEIVESRRCITRNLVRCIQGSEKKPLLWINASAVGVYKPDTFCDEYSADLGHHFLAGVIKVWEGEVAQLEQVRKVILRFGIVIGENGGVLHKLKPMIKSRVAVIMGNGKQEFPLIHVEDVAGFVMYVLDHRDMEGVYNLVIPNAVTYREFVRSLAVIRKPLFTVVLPEWLLWLLMGESAYTLTRSAHVIPMRMMTSGYELKYRTVREIVH
;
A
#
# COMPACT_ATOMS: atom_id res chain seq x y z
N LEU A 1 10.28 -18.45 -13.88
CA LEU A 1 10.32 -17.72 -12.61
C LEU A 1 11.40 -18.26 -11.67
N LYS A 2 11.46 -19.59 -11.44
CA LYS A 2 12.44 -20.22 -10.53
C LYS A 2 13.88 -19.94 -10.96
N ASP A 3 14.21 -20.10 -12.21
CA ASP A 3 15.57 -19.90 -12.73
C ASP A 3 15.96 -18.41 -12.67
N ALA A 4 15.04 -17.51 -13.02
CA ALA A 4 15.27 -16.07 -12.88
C ALA A 4 15.51 -15.65 -11.43
N ALA A 5 14.75 -16.23 -10.47
CA ALA A 5 14.94 -15.92 -9.05
C ALA A 5 16.29 -16.42 -8.50
N ARG A 6 16.81 -17.54 -9.05
CA ARG A 6 18.11 -18.13 -8.65
C ARG A 6 19.32 -17.35 -9.15
N SER A 7 19.17 -16.64 -10.29
CA SER A 7 20.26 -15.90 -10.92
C SER A 7 20.23 -14.40 -10.65
N ALA A 8 19.13 -13.91 -10.05
CA ALA A 8 18.94 -12.48 -9.81
C ALA A 8 19.87 -11.94 -8.71
N ASP A 9 20.45 -10.77 -8.94
CA ASP A 9 21.16 -10.02 -7.90
C ASP A 9 20.19 -9.26 -6.97
N ILE A 10 19.02 -8.88 -7.49
CA ILE A 10 17.99 -8.14 -6.77
C ILE A 10 16.64 -8.77 -7.10
N VAL A 11 15.82 -8.97 -6.08
CA VAL A 11 14.45 -9.44 -6.22
C VAL A 11 13.49 -8.38 -5.71
N VAL A 12 12.56 -7.95 -6.55
CA VAL A 12 11.46 -7.03 -6.18
C VAL A 12 10.15 -7.80 -6.33
N ASN A 13 9.53 -8.14 -5.20
CA ASN A 13 8.27 -8.87 -5.17
C ASN A 13 7.10 -7.91 -4.96
N LEU A 14 6.36 -7.63 -6.04
CA LEU A 14 5.13 -6.82 -6.04
C LEU A 14 3.89 -7.68 -6.29
N ALA A 15 4.03 -9.00 -6.30
CA ALA A 15 2.96 -9.92 -6.68
C ALA A 15 1.86 -9.99 -5.61
N GLY A 16 0.62 -9.93 -6.06
CA GLY A 16 -0.56 -10.08 -5.22
C GLY A 16 -1.85 -9.79 -5.97
N GLU A 17 -2.89 -10.54 -5.65
CA GLU A 17 -4.22 -10.35 -6.21
C GLU A 17 -4.82 -9.01 -5.77
N SER A 18 -5.64 -8.41 -6.65
CA SER A 18 -6.33 -7.15 -6.34
C SER A 18 -7.27 -7.29 -5.15
N ILE A 19 -7.16 -6.37 -4.20
CA ILE A 19 -8.09 -6.29 -3.04
C ILE A 19 -9.37 -5.50 -3.37
N ALA A 20 -9.51 -4.99 -4.59
CA ALA A 20 -10.66 -4.16 -4.97
C ALA A 20 -11.91 -5.00 -5.22
N GLY A 21 -13.07 -4.45 -4.86
CA GLY A 21 -14.38 -5.07 -5.05
C GLY A 21 -14.91 -5.72 -3.78
N ARG A 22 -16.01 -6.45 -3.92
CA ARG A 22 -16.64 -7.19 -2.80
C ARG A 22 -15.81 -8.42 -2.47
N TRP A 23 -15.58 -8.66 -1.19
CA TRP A 23 -14.87 -9.85 -0.73
C TRP A 23 -15.86 -10.97 -0.45
N THR A 24 -15.83 -11.99 -1.31
CA THR A 24 -16.41 -13.31 -1.05
C THR A 24 -15.36 -14.18 -0.38
N ASP A 25 -15.75 -15.33 0.16
CA ASP A 25 -14.82 -16.29 0.79
C ASP A 25 -13.73 -16.71 -0.21
N GLU A 26 -14.10 -16.99 -1.46
CA GLU A 26 -13.15 -17.32 -2.53
C GLU A 26 -12.17 -16.17 -2.79
N LYS A 27 -12.68 -14.92 -2.88
CA LYS A 27 -11.84 -13.74 -3.09
C LYS A 27 -10.88 -13.50 -1.94
N MET A 28 -11.32 -13.72 -0.72
CA MET A 28 -10.47 -13.60 0.47
C MET A 28 -9.35 -14.65 0.45
N ILE A 29 -9.64 -15.89 0.06
CA ILE A 29 -8.64 -16.94 -0.13
C ILE A 29 -7.64 -16.55 -1.23
N GLU A 30 -8.10 -16.09 -2.38
CA GLU A 30 -7.23 -15.63 -3.47
C GLU A 30 -6.28 -14.50 -3.03
N ILE A 31 -6.79 -13.51 -2.29
CA ILE A 31 -6.01 -12.39 -1.75
C ILE A 31 -4.88 -12.90 -0.85
N VAL A 32 -5.16 -13.86 0.03
CA VAL A 32 -4.15 -14.46 0.92
C VAL A 32 -3.16 -15.30 0.13
N GLU A 33 -3.67 -16.27 -0.65
CA GLU A 33 -2.84 -17.28 -1.29
C GLU A 33 -1.95 -16.70 -2.40
N SER A 34 -2.43 -15.72 -3.16
CA SER A 34 -1.61 -15.04 -4.17
C SER A 34 -0.33 -14.44 -3.58
N ARG A 35 -0.40 -13.91 -2.36
CA ARG A 35 0.75 -13.33 -1.65
C ARG A 35 1.61 -14.40 -0.99
N ARG A 36 0.97 -15.27 -0.22
CA ARG A 36 1.61 -16.32 0.56
C ARG A 36 2.36 -17.31 -0.35
N CYS A 37 1.67 -17.89 -1.33
CA CYS A 37 2.26 -18.93 -2.19
C CYS A 37 3.39 -18.40 -3.06
N ILE A 38 3.21 -17.22 -3.68
CA ILE A 38 4.27 -16.64 -4.54
C ILE A 38 5.50 -16.33 -3.70
N THR A 39 5.33 -15.64 -2.57
CA THR A 39 6.45 -15.26 -1.70
C THR A 39 7.16 -16.48 -1.14
N ARG A 40 6.42 -17.45 -0.61
CA ARG A 40 6.98 -18.72 -0.11
C ARG A 40 7.76 -19.48 -1.17
N ASN A 41 7.24 -19.56 -2.38
CA ASN A 41 7.92 -20.26 -3.47
C ASN A 41 9.22 -19.56 -3.89
N LEU A 42 9.21 -18.23 -3.95
CA LEU A 42 10.41 -17.43 -4.22
C LEU A 42 11.45 -17.57 -3.10
N VAL A 43 11.03 -17.47 -1.84
CA VAL A 43 11.89 -17.65 -0.66
C VAL A 43 12.56 -19.03 -0.71
N ARG A 44 11.79 -20.09 -0.91
CA ARG A 44 12.33 -21.46 -1.03
C ARG A 44 13.31 -21.61 -2.19
N CYS A 45 13.02 -21.01 -3.34
CA CYS A 45 13.92 -21.04 -4.49
C CYS A 45 15.26 -20.38 -4.18
N ILE A 46 15.22 -19.22 -3.51
CA ILE A 46 16.43 -18.46 -3.14
C ILE A 46 17.20 -19.21 -2.06
N GLN A 47 16.54 -19.74 -1.04
CA GLN A 47 17.20 -20.51 0.01
C GLN A 47 17.93 -21.74 -0.53
N GLY A 48 17.37 -22.41 -1.54
CA GLY A 48 17.97 -23.55 -2.21
C GLY A 48 19.00 -23.19 -3.29
N SER A 49 19.33 -21.90 -3.50
CA SER A 49 20.30 -21.46 -4.50
C SER A 49 21.69 -21.32 -3.87
N GLU A 50 22.75 -21.65 -4.63
CA GLU A 50 24.14 -21.39 -4.23
C GLU A 50 24.41 -19.88 -4.13
N LYS A 51 23.95 -19.12 -5.13
CA LYS A 51 24.04 -17.65 -5.13
C LYS A 51 22.77 -17.06 -4.54
N LYS A 52 22.92 -16.22 -3.53
CA LYS A 52 21.82 -15.44 -2.93
C LYS A 52 21.74 -14.06 -3.59
N PRO A 53 20.53 -13.47 -3.74
CA PRO A 53 20.43 -12.08 -4.13
C PRO A 53 21.02 -11.17 -3.05
N LEU A 54 21.55 -10.03 -3.49
CA LEU A 54 22.09 -9.00 -2.58
C LEU A 54 20.97 -8.27 -1.82
N LEU A 55 19.79 -8.23 -2.41
CA LEU A 55 18.64 -7.50 -1.89
C LEU A 55 17.33 -8.16 -2.28
N TRP A 56 16.43 -8.26 -1.29
CA TRP A 56 15.02 -8.55 -1.48
C TRP A 56 14.18 -7.32 -1.10
N ILE A 57 13.40 -6.80 -2.03
CA ILE A 57 12.37 -5.78 -1.76
C ILE A 57 11.00 -6.45 -1.85
N ASN A 58 10.20 -6.34 -0.80
CA ASN A 58 8.85 -6.90 -0.78
C ASN A 58 7.81 -5.79 -0.62
N ALA A 59 6.80 -5.81 -1.47
CA ALA A 59 5.61 -5.01 -1.26
C ALA A 59 4.87 -5.47 0.00
N SER A 60 4.31 -4.51 0.70
CA SER A 60 3.41 -4.69 1.83
C SER A 60 2.42 -3.53 1.85
N ALA A 61 1.67 -3.32 2.91
CA ALA A 61 0.72 -2.21 3.00
C ALA A 61 0.57 -1.66 4.42
N VAL A 62 0.32 -0.37 4.53
CA VAL A 62 0.00 0.30 5.81
C VAL A 62 -1.31 -0.19 6.43
N GLY A 63 -2.13 -0.94 5.67
CA GLY A 63 -3.31 -1.63 6.18
C GLY A 63 -3.03 -2.70 7.24
N VAL A 64 -1.78 -2.94 7.63
CA VAL A 64 -1.42 -3.78 8.76
C VAL A 64 -1.72 -3.12 10.09
N TYR A 65 -1.75 -1.79 10.13
CA TYR A 65 -1.91 -1.04 11.37
C TYR A 65 -3.36 -1.04 11.87
N LYS A 66 -3.50 -0.86 13.17
CA LYS A 66 -4.80 -0.72 13.82
C LYS A 66 -5.44 0.62 13.43
N PRO A 67 -6.67 0.63 12.94
CA PRO A 67 -7.36 1.88 12.60
C PRO A 67 -7.54 2.81 13.78
N ASP A 68 -7.72 4.08 13.48
CA ASP A 68 -7.96 5.15 14.44
C ASP A 68 -6.82 5.32 15.48
N THR A 69 -5.59 4.91 15.13
CA THR A 69 -4.38 5.06 15.96
C THR A 69 -3.27 5.78 15.18
N PHE A 70 -2.31 6.37 15.91
CA PHE A 70 -1.07 6.88 15.36
C PHE A 70 -0.05 5.75 15.29
N CYS A 71 0.52 5.51 14.12
CA CYS A 71 1.43 4.39 13.88
C CYS A 71 2.62 4.81 13.03
N ASP A 72 3.74 4.17 13.30
CA ASP A 72 4.97 4.20 12.52
C ASP A 72 5.54 2.77 12.35
N GLU A 73 6.73 2.64 11.79
CA GLU A 73 7.37 1.34 11.57
C GLU A 73 7.77 0.62 12.86
N TYR A 74 7.84 1.33 13.99
CA TYR A 74 8.19 0.78 15.31
C TYR A 74 6.96 0.40 16.14
N SER A 75 5.76 0.71 15.64
CA SER A 75 4.51 0.43 16.35
C SER A 75 4.23 -1.07 16.40
N ALA A 76 4.07 -1.60 17.62
CA ALA A 76 3.82 -3.02 17.87
C ALA A 76 2.32 -3.39 17.78
N ASP A 77 1.40 -2.42 18.02
CA ASP A 77 -0.05 -2.66 18.01
C ASP A 77 -0.60 -2.68 16.58
N LEU A 78 -0.57 -3.87 15.99
CA LEU A 78 -1.07 -4.11 14.63
C LEU A 78 -2.56 -4.46 14.65
N GLY A 79 -3.27 -4.16 13.55
CA GLY A 79 -4.68 -4.48 13.39
C GLY A 79 -5.00 -5.98 13.46
N HIS A 80 -6.28 -6.30 13.70
CA HIS A 80 -6.80 -7.67 13.76
C HIS A 80 -7.84 -7.96 12.66
N HIS A 81 -8.10 -6.99 11.77
CA HIS A 81 -9.00 -7.16 10.64
C HIS A 81 -8.35 -7.99 9.53
N PHE A 82 -9.15 -8.42 8.56
CA PHE A 82 -8.72 -9.33 7.48
C PHE A 82 -7.43 -8.90 6.79
N LEU A 83 -7.34 -7.65 6.30
CA LEU A 83 -6.13 -7.18 5.62
C LEU A 83 -4.88 -7.18 6.51
N ALA A 84 -5.02 -6.85 7.78
CA ALA A 84 -3.90 -6.95 8.71
C ALA A 84 -3.40 -8.39 8.84
N GLY A 85 -4.33 -9.37 8.85
CA GLY A 85 -4.01 -10.79 8.82
C GLY A 85 -3.26 -11.19 7.54
N VAL A 86 -3.75 -10.75 6.37
CA VAL A 86 -3.10 -10.98 5.07
C VAL A 86 -1.66 -10.46 5.07
N ILE A 87 -1.46 -9.23 5.54
CA ILE A 87 -0.14 -8.57 5.53
C ILE A 87 0.82 -9.29 6.50
N LYS A 88 0.35 -9.65 7.70
CA LYS A 88 1.16 -10.42 8.67
C LYS A 88 1.63 -11.75 8.09
N VAL A 89 0.76 -12.48 7.40
CA VAL A 89 1.13 -13.73 6.71
C VAL A 89 2.15 -13.45 5.61
N TRP A 90 1.95 -12.40 4.82
CA TRP A 90 2.86 -12.03 3.73
C TRP A 90 4.25 -11.66 4.23
N GLU A 91 4.35 -10.75 5.20
CA GLU A 91 5.61 -10.34 5.82
C GLU A 91 6.28 -11.52 6.55
N GLY A 92 5.49 -12.44 7.14
CA GLY A 92 5.97 -13.65 7.78
C GLY A 92 6.66 -14.63 6.83
N GLU A 93 6.20 -14.74 5.57
CA GLU A 93 6.90 -15.54 4.55
C GLU A 93 8.26 -14.93 4.18
N VAL A 94 8.34 -13.59 4.10
CA VAL A 94 9.61 -12.89 3.82
C VAL A 94 10.59 -13.02 4.99
N ALA A 95 10.09 -13.04 6.23
CA ALA A 95 10.92 -13.16 7.42
C ALA A 95 11.74 -14.47 7.44
N GLN A 96 11.23 -15.52 6.77
CA GLN A 96 11.91 -16.81 6.67
C GLN A 96 13.15 -16.78 5.74
N LEU A 97 13.30 -15.74 4.91
CA LEU A 97 14.46 -15.61 4.04
C LEU A 97 15.69 -15.19 4.87
N GLU A 98 16.69 -16.06 4.94
CA GLU A 98 17.93 -15.84 5.70
C GLU A 98 19.07 -15.38 4.77
N GLN A 99 20.07 -14.70 5.34
CA GLN A 99 21.30 -14.29 4.67
C GLN A 99 21.09 -13.37 3.43
N VAL A 100 19.95 -12.70 3.36
CA VAL A 100 19.63 -11.74 2.31
C VAL A 100 19.15 -10.44 2.98
N ARG A 101 19.68 -9.32 2.54
CA ARG A 101 19.18 -8.00 2.96
C ARG A 101 17.73 -7.85 2.50
N LYS A 102 16.84 -7.52 3.43
CA LYS A 102 15.38 -7.42 3.18
C LYS A 102 14.88 -6.02 3.43
N VAL A 103 14.12 -5.48 2.50
CA VAL A 103 13.38 -4.23 2.65
C VAL A 103 11.90 -4.50 2.37
N ILE A 104 11.06 -4.20 3.34
CA ILE A 104 9.60 -4.35 3.26
C ILE A 104 9.00 -2.96 3.11
N LEU A 105 8.30 -2.74 2.02
CA LEU A 105 7.69 -1.46 1.69
C LEU A 105 6.19 -1.51 1.98
N ARG A 106 5.74 -0.94 3.10
CA ARG A 106 4.33 -0.79 3.44
C ARG A 106 3.76 0.40 2.69
N PHE A 107 3.12 0.13 1.58
CA PHE A 107 2.52 1.17 0.74
C PHE A 107 1.26 1.74 1.38
N GLY A 108 1.12 3.07 1.35
CA GLY A 108 -0.16 3.73 1.35
C GLY A 108 -0.91 3.52 0.03
N ILE A 109 -1.90 4.35 -0.21
CA ILE A 109 -2.65 4.35 -1.47
C ILE A 109 -1.77 4.99 -2.54
N VAL A 110 -1.30 4.17 -3.48
CA VAL A 110 -0.42 4.65 -4.56
C VAL A 110 -1.26 5.38 -5.60
N ILE A 111 -0.86 6.61 -5.88
CA ILE A 111 -1.48 7.50 -6.86
C ILE A 111 -0.56 7.64 -8.08
N GLY A 112 -1.15 7.54 -9.27
CA GLY A 112 -0.45 7.74 -10.54
C GLY A 112 -1.45 7.90 -11.69
N GLU A 113 -1.04 8.58 -12.76
CA GLU A 113 -1.93 8.94 -13.88
C GLU A 113 -2.51 7.74 -14.63
N ASN A 114 -1.70 6.69 -14.82
CA ASN A 114 -2.00 5.56 -15.69
C ASN A 114 -2.57 4.33 -14.96
N GLY A 115 -2.85 4.44 -13.65
CA GLY A 115 -3.33 3.31 -12.86
C GLY A 115 -3.84 3.68 -11.48
N GLY A 116 -4.03 2.64 -10.65
CA GLY A 116 -4.41 2.81 -9.25
C GLY A 116 -5.76 3.47 -9.02
N VAL A 117 -5.84 4.24 -7.95
CA VAL A 117 -7.10 4.87 -7.49
C VAL A 117 -7.57 5.97 -8.43
N LEU A 118 -6.66 6.80 -8.98
CA LEU A 118 -7.06 7.88 -9.90
C LEU A 118 -7.75 7.32 -11.15
N HIS A 119 -7.26 6.22 -11.70
CA HIS A 119 -7.90 5.60 -12.86
C HIS A 119 -9.35 5.18 -12.55
N LYS A 120 -9.59 4.61 -11.37
CA LYS A 120 -10.93 4.23 -10.91
C LYS A 120 -11.84 5.44 -10.63
N LEU A 121 -11.26 6.59 -10.28
CA LEU A 121 -12.01 7.82 -10.05
C LEU A 121 -12.27 8.64 -11.33
N LYS A 122 -11.63 8.30 -12.46
CA LYS A 122 -11.83 9.01 -13.74
C LYS A 122 -13.33 9.17 -14.14
N PRO A 123 -14.19 8.14 -14.01
CA PRO A 123 -15.63 8.31 -14.32
C PRO A 123 -16.31 9.35 -13.41
N MET A 124 -15.97 9.33 -12.10
CA MET A 124 -16.47 10.29 -11.11
C MET A 124 -16.04 11.73 -11.46
N ILE A 125 -14.76 11.91 -11.79
CA ILE A 125 -14.22 13.21 -12.19
C ILE A 125 -14.87 13.69 -13.49
N LYS A 126 -15.04 12.81 -14.48
CA LYS A 126 -15.69 13.13 -15.77
C LYS A 126 -17.14 13.53 -15.60
N SER A 127 -17.91 12.86 -14.77
CA SER A 127 -19.31 13.17 -14.48
C SER A 127 -19.50 14.38 -13.57
N ARG A 128 -18.40 14.96 -13.05
CA ARG A 128 -18.42 16.10 -12.10
C ARG A 128 -19.21 15.80 -10.82
N VAL A 129 -19.19 14.55 -10.37
CA VAL A 129 -19.79 14.11 -9.11
C VAL A 129 -18.68 13.76 -8.14
N ALA A 130 -18.59 14.46 -7.01
CA ALA A 130 -17.73 14.08 -5.92
C ALA A 130 -18.45 13.08 -5.01
N VAL A 131 -17.80 11.97 -4.68
CA VAL A 131 -18.36 10.95 -3.79
C VAL A 131 -17.55 10.92 -2.51
N ILE A 132 -18.21 11.17 -1.39
CA ILE A 132 -17.64 11.05 -0.04
C ILE A 132 -18.10 9.73 0.55
N MET A 133 -17.16 8.85 0.89
CA MET A 133 -17.43 7.56 1.55
C MET A 133 -17.46 7.75 3.07
N GLY A 134 -18.52 7.26 3.72
CA GLY A 134 -18.73 7.46 5.15
C GLY A 134 -18.83 8.95 5.52
N ASN A 135 -18.19 9.34 6.60
CA ASN A 135 -18.11 10.73 7.01
C ASN A 135 -16.96 11.52 6.32
N GLY A 136 -16.09 10.82 5.58
CA GLY A 136 -14.93 11.40 4.90
C GLY A 136 -13.80 11.86 5.81
N LYS A 137 -13.85 11.56 7.12
CA LYS A 137 -12.83 11.95 8.10
C LYS A 137 -11.75 10.90 8.29
N GLN A 138 -11.97 9.68 7.73
CA GLN A 138 -10.95 8.63 7.78
C GLN A 138 -9.67 9.09 7.09
N GLU A 139 -8.55 8.71 7.68
CA GLU A 139 -7.23 8.95 7.10
C GLU A 139 -7.11 8.30 5.72
N PHE A 140 -6.39 8.94 4.83
CA PHE A 140 -6.17 8.48 3.47
C PHE A 140 -4.67 8.55 3.15
N PRO A 141 -3.89 7.60 3.67
CA PRO A 141 -2.43 7.61 3.52
C PRO A 141 -2.05 7.41 2.06
N LEU A 142 -1.44 8.44 1.48
CA LEU A 142 -1.12 8.54 0.05
C LEU A 142 0.38 8.48 -0.19
N ILE A 143 0.76 8.01 -1.39
CA ILE A 143 2.10 8.17 -1.97
C ILE A 143 1.98 8.28 -3.48
N HIS A 144 2.85 9.07 -4.13
CA HIS A 144 2.92 9.11 -5.58
C HIS A 144 3.75 7.93 -6.12
N VAL A 145 3.36 7.38 -7.27
CA VAL A 145 4.05 6.22 -7.87
C VAL A 145 5.51 6.51 -8.21
N GLU A 146 5.84 7.74 -8.58
CA GLU A 146 7.23 8.14 -8.83
C GLU A 146 8.06 8.16 -7.55
N ASP A 147 7.48 8.54 -6.41
CA ASP A 147 8.16 8.46 -5.12
C ASP A 147 8.36 7.01 -4.67
N VAL A 148 7.42 6.11 -4.99
CA VAL A 148 7.63 4.67 -4.77
C VAL A 148 8.83 4.17 -5.59
N ALA A 149 8.87 4.50 -6.88
CA ALA A 149 9.96 4.10 -7.76
C ALA A 149 11.30 4.75 -7.33
N GLY A 150 11.27 6.04 -7.01
CA GLY A 150 12.44 6.77 -6.50
C GLY A 150 12.99 6.18 -5.20
N PHE A 151 12.10 5.80 -4.26
CA PHE A 151 12.52 5.18 -3.01
C PHE A 151 13.12 3.78 -3.23
N VAL A 152 12.58 3.00 -4.17
CA VAL A 152 13.19 1.71 -4.56
C VAL A 152 14.61 1.93 -5.08
N MET A 153 14.83 2.90 -5.98
CA MET A 153 16.16 3.24 -6.47
C MET A 153 17.08 3.72 -5.34
N TYR A 154 16.56 4.54 -4.43
CA TYR A 154 17.31 5.01 -3.27
C TYR A 154 17.79 3.84 -2.37
N VAL A 155 16.94 2.84 -2.13
CA VAL A 155 17.30 1.62 -1.40
C VAL A 155 18.41 0.83 -2.10
N LEU A 156 18.45 0.82 -3.44
CA LEU A 156 19.52 0.16 -4.20
C LEU A 156 20.89 0.78 -3.94
N ASP A 157 20.93 2.11 -3.87
CA ASP A 157 22.16 2.88 -3.68
C ASP A 157 22.62 2.92 -2.21
N HIS A 158 21.71 2.70 -1.25
CA HIS A 158 21.99 2.74 0.20
C HIS A 158 21.96 1.34 0.80
N ARG A 159 23.13 0.71 0.89
CA ARG A 159 23.27 -0.70 1.31
C ARG A 159 22.99 -0.96 2.80
N ASP A 160 22.98 0.06 3.62
CA ASP A 160 22.66 0.04 5.05
C ASP A 160 21.15 0.01 5.33
N MET A 161 20.32 0.29 4.31
CA MET A 161 18.88 0.26 4.46
C MET A 161 18.34 -1.17 4.48
N GLU A 162 17.65 -1.55 5.55
CA GLU A 162 16.98 -2.84 5.74
C GLU A 162 15.73 -2.72 6.60
N GLY A 163 14.89 -3.76 6.63
CA GLY A 163 13.68 -3.82 7.45
C GLY A 163 12.48 -3.13 6.81
N VAL A 164 11.58 -2.59 7.62
CA VAL A 164 10.27 -2.06 7.19
C VAL A 164 10.32 -0.55 6.97
N TYR A 165 9.67 -0.08 5.91
CA TYR A 165 9.47 1.35 5.60
C TYR A 165 8.03 1.61 5.22
N ASN A 166 7.40 2.61 5.84
CA ASN A 166 6.10 3.12 5.41
C ASN A 166 6.27 4.08 4.24
N LEU A 167 5.62 3.82 3.12
CA LEU A 167 5.64 4.69 1.96
C LEU A 167 4.33 5.47 1.88
N VAL A 168 4.30 6.59 2.56
CA VAL A 168 3.20 7.56 2.60
C VAL A 168 3.78 8.97 2.65
N ILE A 169 3.03 9.99 2.24
CA ILE A 169 3.44 11.38 2.50
C ILE A 169 3.35 11.68 4.01
N PRO A 170 4.27 12.49 4.56
CA PRO A 170 4.31 12.78 6.00
C PRO A 170 3.07 13.52 6.52
N ASN A 171 2.47 14.34 5.68
CA ASN A 171 1.29 15.11 6.05
C ASN A 171 0.04 14.24 5.91
N ALA A 172 -0.60 13.95 7.03
CA ALA A 172 -1.86 13.22 7.03
C ALA A 172 -2.93 13.94 6.21
N VAL A 173 -3.68 13.18 5.44
CA VAL A 173 -4.74 13.66 4.58
C VAL A 173 -5.98 12.85 4.85
N THR A 174 -7.13 13.50 5.05
CA THR A 174 -8.40 12.81 5.13
C THR A 174 -8.95 12.48 3.74
N TYR A 175 -9.81 11.48 3.65
CA TYR A 175 -10.47 11.15 2.38
C TYR A 175 -11.23 12.35 1.79
N ARG A 176 -11.85 13.17 2.64
CA ARG A 176 -12.55 14.40 2.23
C ARG A 176 -11.60 15.43 1.61
N GLU A 177 -10.41 15.62 2.19
CA GLU A 177 -9.39 16.52 1.65
C GLU A 177 -8.85 16.01 0.31
N PHE A 178 -8.62 14.70 0.19
CA PHE A 178 -8.25 14.09 -1.08
C PHE A 178 -9.33 14.33 -2.16
N VAL A 179 -10.61 14.06 -1.86
CA VAL A 179 -11.69 14.31 -2.82
C VAL A 179 -11.80 15.79 -3.19
N ARG A 180 -11.57 16.70 -2.24
CA ARG A 180 -11.53 18.14 -2.52
C ARG A 180 -10.34 18.54 -3.42
N SER A 181 -9.20 17.90 -3.24
CA SER A 181 -8.03 18.18 -4.09
C SER A 181 -8.27 17.81 -5.56
N LEU A 182 -9.08 16.79 -5.83
CA LEU A 182 -9.49 16.43 -7.19
C LEU A 182 -10.31 17.52 -7.90
N ALA A 183 -10.88 18.47 -7.14
CA ALA A 183 -11.59 19.62 -7.72
C ALA A 183 -10.67 20.55 -8.53
N VAL A 184 -9.36 20.46 -8.34
CA VAL A 184 -8.34 21.16 -9.15
C VAL A 184 -8.35 20.61 -10.58
N ILE A 185 -8.49 19.28 -10.74
CA ILE A 185 -8.59 18.63 -12.06
C ILE A 185 -9.92 19.03 -12.72
N ARG A 186 -11.02 18.90 -11.98
CA ARG A 186 -12.35 19.28 -12.46
C ARG A 186 -13.29 19.56 -11.28
N LYS A 187 -13.80 20.80 -11.22
CA LYS A 187 -14.73 21.22 -10.16
C LYS A 187 -16.01 20.40 -10.22
N PRO A 188 -16.39 19.71 -9.12
CA PRO A 188 -17.63 18.96 -9.05
C PRO A 188 -18.85 19.88 -9.08
N LEU A 189 -19.94 19.41 -9.68
CA LEU A 189 -21.27 20.06 -9.64
C LEU A 189 -22.05 19.61 -8.42
N PHE A 190 -21.91 18.32 -8.05
CA PHE A 190 -22.62 17.72 -6.95
C PHE A 190 -21.66 16.93 -6.06
N THR A 191 -21.98 16.88 -4.79
CA THR A 191 -21.29 16.02 -3.82
C THR A 191 -22.32 15.07 -3.23
N VAL A 192 -22.05 13.77 -3.40
CA VAL A 192 -22.88 12.68 -2.85
C VAL A 192 -22.13 12.07 -1.67
N VAL A 193 -22.81 11.89 -0.55
CA VAL A 193 -22.27 11.17 0.59
C VAL A 193 -22.88 9.78 0.63
N LEU A 194 -22.02 8.77 0.53
CA LEU A 194 -22.42 7.36 0.67
C LEU A 194 -22.27 6.97 2.13
N PRO A 195 -23.35 6.76 2.88
CA PRO A 195 -23.25 6.39 4.28
C PRO A 195 -22.61 5.00 4.46
N GLU A 196 -21.96 4.80 5.60
CA GLU A 196 -21.19 3.57 5.87
C GLU A 196 -22.06 2.30 5.74
N TRP A 197 -23.29 2.32 6.21
CA TRP A 197 -24.20 1.18 6.10
C TRP A 197 -24.48 0.77 4.64
N LEU A 198 -24.55 1.74 3.71
CA LEU A 198 -24.75 1.46 2.29
C LEU A 198 -23.48 0.85 1.66
N LEU A 199 -22.31 1.33 2.07
CA LEU A 199 -21.03 0.75 1.65
C LEU A 199 -20.92 -0.71 2.12
N TRP A 200 -21.33 -1.00 3.36
CA TRP A 200 -21.36 -2.37 3.88
C TRP A 200 -22.34 -3.28 3.12
N LEU A 201 -23.51 -2.76 2.76
CA LEU A 201 -24.49 -3.51 1.97
C LEU A 201 -23.94 -3.87 0.58
N LEU A 202 -23.26 -2.94 -0.08
CA LEU A 202 -22.76 -3.11 -1.45
C LEU A 202 -21.46 -3.92 -1.52
N MET A 203 -20.55 -3.70 -0.58
CA MET A 203 -19.18 -4.19 -0.64
C MET A 203 -18.87 -5.25 0.43
N GLY A 204 -19.74 -5.43 1.43
CA GLY A 204 -19.46 -6.32 2.55
C GLY A 204 -18.24 -5.88 3.36
N GLU A 205 -17.43 -6.84 3.80
CA GLU A 205 -16.27 -6.60 4.66
C GLU A 205 -15.21 -5.67 4.01
N SER A 206 -15.13 -5.63 2.69
CA SER A 206 -14.20 -4.72 2.01
C SER A 206 -14.51 -3.22 2.23
N ALA A 207 -15.75 -2.88 2.64
CA ALA A 207 -16.12 -1.52 3.03
C ALA A 207 -15.29 -0.98 4.20
N TYR A 208 -14.80 -1.87 5.07
CA TYR A 208 -13.93 -1.52 6.19
C TYR A 208 -12.69 -0.75 5.72
N THR A 209 -12.07 -1.16 4.62
CA THR A 209 -10.87 -0.52 4.07
C THR A 209 -11.12 0.89 3.52
N LEU A 210 -12.38 1.22 3.24
CA LEU A 210 -12.78 2.52 2.71
C LEU A 210 -13.21 3.50 3.82
N THR A 211 -13.58 2.98 4.99
CA THR A 211 -14.17 3.76 6.07
C THR A 211 -13.28 3.86 7.30
N ARG A 212 -12.24 3.04 7.39
CA ARG A 212 -11.30 2.98 8.53
C ARG A 212 -9.86 2.99 8.04
N SER A 213 -9.01 3.74 8.75
CA SER A 213 -7.58 3.81 8.49
C SER A 213 -6.82 4.27 9.72
N ALA A 214 -5.51 4.02 9.76
CA ALA A 214 -4.61 4.54 10.77
C ALA A 214 -3.98 5.85 10.31
N HIS A 215 -3.56 6.68 11.25
CA HIS A 215 -2.67 7.81 11.01
C HIS A 215 -1.23 7.28 10.93
N VAL A 216 -0.72 7.14 9.72
CA VAL A 216 0.58 6.50 9.47
C VAL A 216 1.67 7.53 9.25
N ILE A 217 2.73 7.44 10.05
CA ILE A 217 3.91 8.29 9.96
C ILE A 217 5.03 7.48 9.27
N PRO A 218 5.66 7.99 8.20
CA PRO A 218 6.78 7.33 7.53
C PRO A 218 8.11 7.69 8.22
N MET A 219 8.25 7.33 9.50
CA MET A 219 9.36 7.78 10.34
C MET A 219 10.71 7.38 9.74
N ARG A 220 10.86 6.14 9.31
CA ARG A 220 12.11 5.63 8.76
C ARG A 220 12.44 6.21 7.39
N MET A 221 11.44 6.45 6.55
CA MET A 221 11.65 7.13 5.27
C MET A 221 12.11 8.58 5.50
N MET A 222 11.49 9.31 6.42
CA MET A 222 11.87 10.68 6.76
C MET A 222 13.30 10.79 7.32
N THR A 223 13.72 9.81 8.11
CA THR A 223 15.06 9.80 8.73
C THR A 223 16.13 9.19 7.84
N SER A 224 15.77 8.55 6.73
CA SER A 224 16.71 7.93 5.79
C SER A 224 17.47 8.94 4.92
N GLY A 225 17.00 10.18 4.83
CA GLY A 225 17.53 11.19 3.92
C GLY A 225 16.89 11.19 2.54
N TYR A 226 15.91 10.30 2.28
CA TYR A 226 15.16 10.32 1.03
C TYR A 226 14.26 11.58 0.94
N GLU A 227 14.34 12.28 -0.17
CA GLU A 227 13.49 13.45 -0.43
C GLU A 227 12.35 13.10 -1.36
N LEU A 228 11.11 13.20 -0.84
CA LEU A 228 9.90 13.05 -1.65
C LEU A 228 9.80 14.15 -2.72
N LYS A 229 9.47 13.75 -3.93
CA LYS A 229 9.14 14.65 -5.03
C LYS A 229 7.75 15.28 -4.83
N TYR A 230 6.80 14.51 -4.32
CA TYR A 230 5.42 14.93 -4.06
C TYR A 230 5.13 14.86 -2.55
N ARG A 231 5.08 16.01 -1.90
CA ARG A 231 4.95 16.12 -0.43
C ARG A 231 3.54 16.42 0.05
N THR A 232 2.67 16.85 -0.85
CA THR A 232 1.31 17.26 -0.55
C THR A 232 0.30 16.57 -1.46
N VAL A 233 -0.94 16.44 -0.99
CA VAL A 233 -2.02 15.86 -1.79
C VAL A 233 -2.27 16.63 -3.09
N ARG A 234 -2.01 17.94 -3.11
CA ARG A 234 -2.18 18.75 -4.32
C ARG A 234 -1.13 18.42 -5.38
N GLU A 235 0.12 18.25 -4.98
CA GLU A 235 1.21 17.84 -5.89
C GLU A 235 0.96 16.43 -6.44
N ILE A 236 0.41 15.52 -5.62
CA ILE A 236 0.11 14.13 -6.01
C ILE A 236 -0.98 14.03 -7.08
N VAL A 237 -1.96 14.93 -7.08
CA VAL A 237 -3.11 14.85 -8.01
C VAL A 237 -2.97 15.73 -9.25
N HIS A 238 -1.90 16.53 -9.35
CA HIS A 238 -1.54 17.34 -10.51
C HIS A 238 -0.67 16.57 -11.48
#